data_7ee39880be9d5b95c4e8ecddbe3595ea
#
_entry.id   7ee39880be9d5b95c4e8ecddbe3595ea
#
_cell.length_a   1.000
_cell.length_b   1.000
_cell.length_c   1.000
_cell.angle_alpha   90.00
_cell.angle_beta   90.00
_cell.angle_gamma   90.00
#
_symmetry.space_group_name_H-M   'P 1'
#
loop_
_entity.id
_entity.type
_entity.pdbx_description
1 polymer ?
#
loop_
_entity_poly.entity_id
_entity_poly.type
_entity_poly.pdbx_seq_one_letter_code
_entity_poly.pdbx_strand_id
1 'polypeptide(L)'
;GGRRAGEKILHSFLSTRGREYLYRLSAPGPSEIHCSRLSAHLTWGTLSAREIVKAVQNRLTKLSEADAKLWKRNLSAFNSRLSWRCHFMQKMEDQPKIETDAMHPAFRNMPAVANEDDLFAAWSTGCTGYPFIDACMRNLVHEGWLTFRMRAMLVSFASYHLGIDWRRTGHFLARLFTDYEPGIHYSQIQMQSGITGINAVRIYNPIKQSMDHDSEGVFIRRWVPELQNLSAMWVHEPAKMDTEMQRRVGCVIDQHYPAPVSYTHLRAHETRSY
;
A
#
# COMPACT_ATOMS: atom_id res chain seq x y z
N GLY A 1 17.92 -14.03 2.09
CA GLY A 1 17.64 -13.93 0.64
C GLY A 1 17.90 -15.23 -0.10
N GLY A 2 17.80 -15.17 -1.42
CA GLY A 2 18.11 -16.27 -2.33
C GLY A 2 17.05 -17.38 -2.41
N ARG A 3 17.32 -18.38 -3.24
CA ARG A 3 16.38 -19.46 -3.59
C ARG A 3 15.88 -20.24 -2.38
N ARG A 4 16.79 -20.68 -1.48
CA ARG A 4 16.43 -21.44 -0.28
C ARG A 4 15.44 -20.71 0.64
N ALA A 5 15.61 -19.38 0.77
CA ALA A 5 14.67 -18.54 1.52
C ALA A 5 13.31 -18.48 0.82
N GLY A 6 13.28 -18.28 -0.50
CA GLY A 6 12.06 -18.29 -1.29
C GLY A 6 11.28 -19.60 -1.19
N GLU A 7 11.96 -20.74 -1.26
CA GLU A 7 11.35 -22.07 -1.10
C GLU A 7 10.73 -22.25 0.29
N LYS A 8 11.42 -21.81 1.36
CA LYS A 8 10.89 -21.85 2.72
C LYS A 8 9.62 -20.99 2.86
N ILE A 9 9.65 -19.78 2.30
CA ILE A 9 8.51 -18.86 2.31
C ILE A 9 7.33 -19.45 1.52
N LEU A 10 7.57 -20.00 0.33
CA LEU A 10 6.55 -20.66 -0.49
C LEU A 10 5.95 -21.87 0.25
N HIS A 11 6.79 -22.72 0.83
CA HIS A 11 6.33 -23.87 1.59
C HIS A 11 5.44 -23.45 2.78
N SER A 12 5.90 -22.48 3.58
CA SER A 12 5.16 -21.92 4.71
C SER A 12 3.82 -21.31 4.28
N PHE A 13 3.79 -20.61 3.14
CA PHE A 13 2.55 -20.06 2.60
C PHE A 13 1.56 -21.14 2.19
N LEU A 14 2.01 -22.17 1.50
CA LEU A 14 1.16 -23.27 1.02
C LEU A 14 0.73 -24.25 2.11
N SER A 15 1.48 -24.35 3.22
CA SER A 15 1.17 -25.28 4.32
C SER A 15 0.28 -24.65 5.41
N THR A 16 0.48 -23.37 5.73
CA THR A 16 -0.18 -22.69 6.87
C THR A 16 -0.68 -21.29 6.57
N ARG A 17 0.22 -20.37 6.23
CA ARG A 17 -0.06 -18.93 6.19
C ARG A 17 -1.11 -18.52 5.16
N GLY A 18 -1.16 -19.19 4.02
CA GLY A 18 -2.07 -18.87 2.93
C GLY A 18 -3.53 -19.24 3.17
N ARG A 19 -3.84 -19.96 4.26
CA ARG A 19 -5.20 -20.39 4.60
C ARG A 19 -6.18 -19.22 4.77
N GLU A 20 -5.69 -18.07 5.25
CA GLU A 20 -6.50 -16.87 5.47
C GLU A 20 -6.11 -15.71 4.54
N TYR A 21 -5.35 -15.97 3.48
CA TYR A 21 -4.77 -14.96 2.59
C TYR A 21 -5.78 -13.90 2.16
N LEU A 22 -6.93 -14.31 1.64
CA LEU A 22 -7.94 -13.40 1.09
C LEU A 22 -8.54 -12.46 2.14
N TYR A 23 -8.63 -12.91 3.38
CA TYR A 23 -9.23 -12.15 4.47
C TYR A 23 -8.23 -11.21 5.16
N ARG A 24 -6.92 -11.53 5.09
CA ARG A 24 -5.87 -10.83 5.82
C ARG A 24 -4.98 -9.95 4.94
N LEU A 25 -5.12 -10.02 3.62
CA LEU A 25 -4.20 -9.35 2.69
C LEU A 25 -4.29 -7.82 2.68
N SER A 26 -5.36 -7.22 3.19
CA SER A 26 -5.58 -5.78 3.13
C SER A 26 -5.03 -5.01 4.33
N ALA A 27 -5.09 -5.58 5.53
CA ALA A 27 -4.60 -4.93 6.74
C ALA A 27 -3.08 -5.10 6.89
N PRO A 28 -2.30 -4.04 7.19
CA PRO A 28 -0.83 -4.11 7.16
C PRO A 28 -0.26 -5.11 8.16
N GLY A 29 -0.70 -5.11 9.43
CA GLY A 29 -0.22 -6.05 10.44
C GLY A 29 -0.50 -7.52 10.07
N PRO A 30 -1.75 -7.96 9.90
CA PRO A 30 -2.08 -9.34 9.53
C PRO A 30 -1.43 -9.81 8.22
N SER A 31 -1.23 -8.92 7.24
CA SER A 31 -0.63 -9.26 5.94
C SER A 31 0.84 -9.65 6.04
N GLU A 32 1.57 -9.17 7.04
CA GLU A 32 2.96 -9.57 7.29
C GLU A 32 3.09 -11.10 7.44
N ILE A 33 2.08 -11.70 8.06
CA ILE A 33 2.02 -13.15 8.32
C ILE A 33 1.32 -13.87 7.17
N HIS A 34 0.14 -13.41 6.75
CA HIS A 34 -0.76 -14.17 5.87
C HIS A 34 -0.54 -13.95 4.37
N CYS A 35 0.17 -12.88 3.95
CA CYS A 35 0.57 -12.72 2.55
C CYS A 35 1.68 -13.69 2.17
N SER A 36 1.79 -13.97 0.87
CA SER A 36 2.78 -14.93 0.36
C SER A 36 4.23 -14.48 0.62
N ARG A 37 4.49 -13.17 0.59
CA ARG A 37 5.84 -12.57 0.68
C ARG A 37 6.79 -13.04 -0.43
N LEU A 38 6.23 -13.43 -1.57
CA LEU A 38 7.00 -13.97 -2.71
C LEU A 38 7.34 -12.92 -3.77
N SER A 39 6.80 -11.71 -3.65
CA SER A 39 6.98 -10.64 -4.66
C SER A 39 8.45 -10.31 -4.92
N ALA A 40 9.26 -10.12 -3.88
CA ALA A 40 10.70 -9.90 -4.03
C ALA A 40 11.40 -11.10 -4.68
N HIS A 41 11.02 -12.33 -4.33
CA HIS A 41 11.59 -13.54 -4.93
C HIS A 41 11.25 -13.69 -6.42
N LEU A 42 10.08 -13.21 -6.82
CA LEU A 42 9.66 -13.16 -8.23
C LEU A 42 10.43 -12.07 -9.00
N THR A 43 10.61 -10.89 -8.42
CA THR A 43 11.33 -9.77 -9.03
C THR A 43 12.81 -10.10 -9.22
N TRP A 44 13.44 -10.68 -8.22
CA TRP A 44 14.86 -11.05 -8.26
C TRP A 44 15.12 -12.43 -8.89
N GLY A 45 14.09 -13.09 -9.45
CA GLY A 45 14.24 -14.35 -10.18
C GLY A 45 14.70 -15.54 -9.33
N THR A 46 14.65 -15.44 -8.00
CA THR A 46 15.04 -16.57 -7.11
C THR A 46 13.99 -17.68 -7.09
N LEU A 47 12.74 -17.35 -7.47
CA LEU A 47 11.65 -18.27 -7.82
C LEU A 47 10.95 -17.77 -9.07
N SER A 48 10.56 -18.67 -9.95
CA SER A 48 9.76 -18.34 -11.13
C SER A 48 8.26 -18.42 -10.83
N ALA A 49 7.46 -17.64 -11.57
CA ALA A 49 6.00 -17.73 -11.48
C ALA A 49 5.49 -19.14 -11.84
N ARG A 50 6.14 -19.81 -12.80
CA ARG A 50 5.80 -21.19 -13.20
C ARG A 50 5.98 -22.19 -12.06
N GLU A 51 7.09 -22.10 -11.34
CA GLU A 51 7.34 -22.96 -10.16
C GLU A 51 6.27 -22.75 -9.08
N ILE A 52 5.92 -21.50 -8.80
CA ILE A 52 4.91 -21.15 -7.80
C ILE A 52 3.53 -21.67 -8.22
N VAL A 53 3.10 -21.47 -9.47
CA VAL A 53 1.83 -21.99 -10.00
C VAL A 53 1.78 -23.52 -9.88
N LYS A 54 2.85 -24.22 -10.27
CA LYS A 54 2.95 -25.67 -10.13
C LYS A 54 2.85 -26.14 -8.68
N ALA A 55 3.51 -25.42 -7.76
CA ALA A 55 3.42 -25.73 -6.33
C ALA A 55 2.01 -25.53 -5.78
N VAL A 56 1.30 -24.46 -6.19
CA VAL A 56 -0.11 -24.23 -5.85
C VAL A 56 -1.00 -25.36 -6.38
N GLN A 57 -0.84 -25.76 -7.63
CA GLN A 57 -1.59 -26.87 -8.22
C GLN A 57 -1.36 -28.18 -7.45
N ASN A 58 -0.10 -28.50 -7.16
CA ASN A 58 0.25 -29.68 -6.38
C ASN A 58 -0.33 -29.64 -4.95
N ARG A 59 -0.45 -28.44 -4.34
CA ARG A 59 -1.11 -28.30 -3.03
C ARG A 59 -2.60 -28.57 -3.14
N LEU A 60 -3.26 -28.04 -4.18
CA LEU A 60 -4.70 -28.21 -4.37
C LEU A 60 -5.11 -29.67 -4.57
N THR A 61 -4.27 -30.50 -5.23
CA THR A 61 -4.54 -31.94 -5.41
C THR A 61 -4.39 -32.76 -4.12
N LYS A 62 -3.68 -32.25 -3.12
CA LYS A 62 -3.39 -32.94 -1.85
C LYS A 62 -4.28 -32.48 -0.69
N LEU A 63 -5.27 -31.63 -0.94
CA LEU A 63 -6.17 -31.13 0.11
C LEU A 63 -7.21 -32.19 0.48
N SER A 64 -7.44 -32.34 1.79
CA SER A 64 -8.62 -33.06 2.29
C SER A 64 -9.91 -32.34 1.94
N GLU A 65 -11.03 -33.04 1.90
CA GLU A 65 -12.34 -32.41 1.63
C GLU A 65 -12.67 -31.31 2.65
N ALA A 66 -12.34 -31.52 3.91
CA ALA A 66 -12.59 -30.56 4.99
C ALA A 66 -11.86 -29.21 4.77
N ASP A 67 -10.63 -29.24 4.25
CA ASP A 67 -9.82 -28.06 4.01
C ASP A 67 -10.03 -27.46 2.61
N ALA A 68 -10.55 -28.25 1.67
CA ALA A 68 -10.56 -27.92 0.25
C ALA A 68 -11.27 -26.58 -0.04
N LYS A 69 -12.44 -26.33 0.56
CA LYS A 69 -13.24 -25.13 0.28
C LYS A 69 -12.48 -23.84 0.64
N LEU A 70 -11.87 -23.79 1.82
CA LEU A 70 -11.15 -22.61 2.30
C LEU A 70 -9.86 -22.38 1.51
N TRP A 71 -9.04 -23.41 1.35
CA TRP A 71 -7.79 -23.33 0.61
C TRP A 71 -7.99 -23.01 -0.87
N LYS A 72 -8.95 -23.63 -1.55
CA LYS A 72 -9.25 -23.37 -2.97
C LYS A 72 -9.54 -21.90 -3.20
N ARG A 73 -10.38 -21.27 -2.37
CA ARG A 73 -10.72 -19.84 -2.49
C ARG A 73 -9.49 -18.95 -2.34
N ASN A 74 -8.68 -19.21 -1.33
CA ASN A 74 -7.49 -18.39 -1.03
C ASN A 74 -6.38 -18.56 -2.10
N LEU A 75 -6.12 -19.80 -2.53
CA LEU A 75 -5.12 -20.08 -3.55
C LEU A 75 -5.57 -19.65 -4.94
N SER A 76 -6.86 -19.69 -5.26
CA SER A 76 -7.41 -19.12 -6.51
C SER A 76 -7.20 -17.60 -6.54
N ALA A 77 -7.49 -16.91 -5.45
CA ALA A 77 -7.21 -15.48 -5.34
C ALA A 77 -5.72 -15.17 -5.47
N PHE A 78 -4.84 -15.97 -4.90
CA PHE A 78 -3.40 -15.82 -5.05
C PHE A 78 -2.94 -16.05 -6.51
N ASN A 79 -3.41 -17.11 -7.17
CA ASN A 79 -3.11 -17.36 -8.59
C ASN A 79 -3.56 -16.21 -9.49
N SER A 80 -4.73 -15.63 -9.23
CA SER A 80 -5.19 -14.45 -9.95
C SER A 80 -4.18 -13.29 -9.85
N ARG A 81 -3.48 -13.12 -8.71
CA ARG A 81 -2.43 -12.09 -8.57
C ARG A 81 -1.20 -12.39 -9.43
N LEU A 82 -0.84 -13.65 -9.62
CA LEU A 82 0.24 -14.03 -10.53
C LEU A 82 -0.13 -13.74 -12.00
N SER A 83 -1.38 -13.98 -12.39
CA SER A 83 -1.88 -13.61 -13.73
C SER A 83 -1.86 -12.09 -13.94
N TRP A 84 -2.29 -11.30 -12.96
CA TRP A 84 -2.21 -9.83 -13.01
C TRP A 84 -0.77 -9.34 -13.15
N ARG A 85 0.18 -9.98 -12.45
CA ARG A 85 1.60 -9.67 -12.61
C ARG A 85 2.04 -9.79 -14.08
N CYS A 86 1.76 -10.91 -14.73
CA CYS A 86 2.09 -11.13 -16.14
C CYS A 86 1.42 -10.08 -17.04
N HIS A 87 0.13 -9.81 -16.81
CA HIS A 87 -0.60 -8.80 -17.58
C HIS A 87 0.06 -7.41 -17.53
N PHE A 88 0.46 -6.93 -16.35
CA PHE A 88 1.09 -5.61 -16.22
C PHE A 88 2.50 -5.56 -16.81
N MET A 89 3.25 -6.66 -16.76
CA MET A 89 4.55 -6.75 -17.43
C MET A 89 4.39 -6.65 -18.95
N GLN A 90 3.47 -7.43 -19.54
CA GLN A 90 3.15 -7.36 -20.96
C GLN A 90 2.65 -5.97 -21.37
N LYS A 91 1.83 -5.33 -20.55
CA LYS A 91 1.37 -3.97 -20.81
C LYS A 91 2.55 -2.99 -20.94
N MET A 92 3.57 -3.13 -20.12
CA MET A 92 4.76 -2.28 -20.21
C MET A 92 5.61 -2.57 -21.43
N GLU A 93 5.70 -3.84 -21.84
CA GLU A 93 6.36 -4.23 -23.09
C GLU A 93 5.67 -3.59 -24.30
N ASP A 94 4.33 -3.58 -24.32
CA ASP A 94 3.54 -2.94 -25.40
C ASP A 94 3.58 -1.40 -25.33
N GLN A 95 3.70 -0.82 -24.15
CA GLN A 95 3.62 0.61 -23.91
C GLN A 95 4.72 1.10 -22.95
N PRO A 96 6.00 1.07 -23.35
CA PRO A 96 7.12 1.40 -22.44
C PRO A 96 7.07 2.84 -21.92
N LYS A 97 6.39 3.76 -22.62
CA LYS A 97 6.23 5.16 -22.19
C LYS A 97 5.37 5.35 -20.95
N ILE A 98 4.68 4.33 -20.45
CA ILE A 98 3.92 4.45 -19.18
C ILE A 98 4.79 4.76 -17.96
N GLU A 99 6.10 4.60 -18.07
CA GLU A 99 7.05 5.03 -17.05
C GLU A 99 7.13 6.55 -16.93
N THR A 100 7.05 7.25 -18.05
CA THR A 100 7.30 8.70 -18.15
C THR A 100 6.07 9.52 -18.51
N ASP A 101 5.18 8.94 -19.30
CA ASP A 101 4.01 9.61 -19.85
C ASP A 101 2.71 9.10 -19.25
N ALA A 102 1.77 10.00 -18.99
CA ALA A 102 0.43 9.58 -18.58
C ALA A 102 -0.23 8.76 -19.71
N MET A 103 -0.86 7.63 -19.35
CA MET A 103 -1.57 6.76 -20.30
C MET A 103 -2.65 7.54 -21.04
N HIS A 104 -3.40 8.38 -20.34
CA HIS A 104 -4.41 9.21 -20.97
C HIS A 104 -3.82 10.60 -21.32
N PRO A 105 -3.89 11.05 -22.60
CA PRO A 105 -3.25 12.28 -23.05
C PRO A 105 -3.63 13.54 -22.29
N ALA A 106 -4.87 13.64 -21.79
CA ALA A 106 -5.36 14.80 -21.05
C ALA A 106 -4.59 15.05 -19.73
N PHE A 107 -3.90 14.06 -19.20
CA PHE A 107 -3.16 14.16 -17.92
C PHE A 107 -1.64 14.30 -18.11
N ARG A 108 -1.15 14.52 -19.34
CA ARG A 108 0.29 14.68 -19.59
C ARG A 108 0.89 15.93 -18.98
N ASN A 109 0.12 17.01 -18.98
CA ASN A 109 0.54 18.34 -18.53
C ASN A 109 -0.31 18.77 -17.32
N MET A 110 -0.22 18.02 -16.22
CA MET A 110 -0.88 18.44 -14.99
C MET A 110 -0.10 19.61 -14.35
N PRO A 111 -0.80 20.66 -13.90
CA PRO A 111 -0.13 21.76 -13.22
C PRO A 111 0.46 21.30 -11.89
N ALA A 112 1.64 21.84 -11.57
CA ALA A 112 2.22 21.65 -10.23
C ALA A 112 1.39 22.41 -9.19
N VAL A 113 1.33 21.87 -7.98
CA VAL A 113 0.70 22.56 -6.85
C VAL A 113 1.70 23.46 -6.14
N ALA A 114 1.21 24.52 -5.51
CA ALA A 114 2.02 25.34 -4.63
C ALA A 114 2.53 24.49 -3.45
N ASN A 115 3.78 24.73 -3.02
CA ASN A 115 4.43 24.01 -1.92
C ASN A 115 4.57 22.49 -2.12
N GLU A 116 4.65 22.01 -3.38
CA GLU A 116 4.80 20.58 -3.65
C GLU A 116 6.02 19.97 -2.94
N ASP A 117 7.12 20.72 -2.82
CA ASP A 117 8.34 20.24 -2.16
C ASP A 117 8.11 19.95 -0.66
N ASP A 118 7.43 20.83 0.04
CA ASP A 118 7.13 20.65 1.47
C ASP A 118 6.14 19.50 1.68
N LEU A 119 5.10 19.42 0.85
CA LEU A 119 4.13 18.35 0.88
C LEU A 119 4.76 16.99 0.56
N PHE A 120 5.65 16.95 -0.43
CA PHE A 120 6.41 15.76 -0.76
C PHE A 120 7.36 15.36 0.38
N ALA A 121 8.05 16.30 1.00
CA ALA A 121 8.93 16.05 2.13
C ALA A 121 8.14 15.44 3.30
N ALA A 122 6.99 16.03 3.66
CA ALA A 122 6.13 15.51 4.71
C ALA A 122 5.64 14.09 4.39
N TRP A 123 5.20 13.84 3.16
CA TRP A 123 4.71 12.53 2.74
C TRP A 123 5.84 11.48 2.69
N SER A 124 6.97 11.81 2.11
CA SER A 124 8.09 10.86 1.91
C SER A 124 8.79 10.48 3.21
N THR A 125 8.70 11.32 4.22
CA THR A 125 9.27 11.05 5.56
C THR A 125 8.26 10.48 6.55
N GLY A 126 6.97 10.40 6.18
CA GLY A 126 5.91 9.95 7.08
C GLY A 126 5.66 10.93 8.23
N CYS A 127 5.52 12.21 7.87
CA CYS A 127 5.27 13.34 8.77
C CYS A 127 4.10 14.21 8.25
N THR A 128 3.05 13.56 7.74
CA THR A 128 1.89 14.25 7.17
C THR A 128 0.87 14.70 8.22
N GLY A 129 0.98 14.22 9.45
CA GLY A 129 -0.05 14.39 10.47
C GLY A 129 -1.27 13.49 10.31
N TYR A 130 -1.22 12.55 9.35
CA TYR A 130 -2.18 11.46 9.17
C TYR A 130 -1.56 10.15 9.64
N PRO A 131 -1.82 9.70 10.87
CA PRO A 131 -1.08 8.62 11.52
C PRO A 131 -0.94 7.33 10.71
N PHE A 132 -1.98 6.94 10.00
CA PHE A 132 -1.95 5.71 9.22
C PHE A 132 -1.16 5.84 7.91
N ILE A 133 -1.17 7.02 7.28
CA ILE A 133 -0.30 7.36 6.14
C ILE A 133 1.15 7.33 6.60
N ASP A 134 1.45 8.00 7.72
CA ASP A 134 2.81 8.11 8.27
C ASP A 134 3.34 6.74 8.70
N ALA A 135 2.53 5.94 9.37
CA ALA A 135 2.89 4.57 9.74
C ALA A 135 3.19 3.70 8.51
N CYS A 136 2.38 3.80 7.45
CA CYS A 136 2.61 3.06 6.21
C CYS A 136 3.91 3.50 5.51
N MET A 137 4.19 4.79 5.46
CA MET A 137 5.42 5.29 4.85
C MET A 137 6.66 4.90 5.66
N ARG A 138 6.64 5.08 6.98
CA ARG A 138 7.77 4.70 7.86
C ARG A 138 8.02 3.17 7.82
N ASN A 139 6.95 2.38 7.80
CA ASN A 139 7.07 0.93 7.58
C ASN A 139 7.73 0.62 6.24
N LEU A 140 7.30 1.28 5.15
CA LEU A 140 7.87 1.06 3.83
C LEU A 140 9.36 1.41 3.78
N VAL A 141 9.75 2.55 4.33
CA VAL A 141 11.17 2.98 4.39
C VAL A 141 12.03 1.97 5.16
N HIS A 142 11.50 1.39 6.23
CA HIS A 142 12.22 0.43 7.05
C HIS A 142 12.25 -0.99 6.45
N GLU A 143 11.08 -1.50 6.02
CA GLU A 143 10.91 -2.90 5.61
C GLU A 143 11.09 -3.13 4.09
N GLY A 144 10.99 -2.08 3.28
CA GLY A 144 11.00 -2.18 1.82
C GLY A 144 9.79 -2.92 1.24
N TRP A 145 8.76 -3.15 2.03
CA TRP A 145 7.56 -3.87 1.60
C TRP A 145 6.30 -3.35 2.29
N LEU A 146 5.22 -3.32 1.54
CA LEU A 146 3.90 -2.92 2.04
C LEU A 146 2.82 -3.69 1.28
N THR A 147 1.64 -3.91 1.90
CA THR A 147 0.52 -4.56 1.21
C THR A 147 0.01 -3.70 0.06
N PHE A 148 -0.58 -4.34 -0.94
CA PHE A 148 -1.09 -3.62 -2.12
C PHE A 148 -2.08 -2.50 -1.77
N ARG A 149 -3.01 -2.74 -0.84
CA ARG A 149 -3.98 -1.71 -0.44
C ARG A 149 -3.31 -0.48 0.16
N MET A 150 -2.29 -0.66 0.98
CA MET A 150 -1.57 0.46 1.59
C MET A 150 -0.71 1.20 0.56
N ARG A 151 -0.11 0.49 -0.41
CA ARG A 151 0.56 1.13 -1.56
C ARG A 151 -0.41 2.02 -2.34
N ALA A 152 -1.60 1.49 -2.64
CA ALA A 152 -2.65 2.22 -3.34
C ALA A 152 -3.10 3.47 -2.56
N MET A 153 -3.25 3.35 -1.25
CA MET A 153 -3.61 4.47 -0.37
C MET A 153 -2.51 5.54 -0.35
N LEU A 154 -1.23 5.16 -0.22
CA LEU A 154 -0.12 6.12 -0.23
C LEU A 154 -0.07 6.92 -1.53
N VAL A 155 -0.24 6.26 -2.68
CA VAL A 155 -0.26 6.93 -4.00
C VAL A 155 -1.49 7.80 -4.14
N SER A 156 -2.66 7.30 -3.79
CA SER A 156 -3.91 8.08 -3.84
C SER A 156 -3.83 9.32 -2.95
N PHE A 157 -3.26 9.20 -1.75
CA PHE A 157 -3.08 10.33 -0.84
C PHE A 157 -2.13 11.37 -1.44
N ALA A 158 -0.97 10.97 -1.95
CA ALA A 158 -0.03 11.88 -2.60
C ALA A 158 -0.68 12.62 -3.78
N SER A 159 -1.40 11.91 -4.64
CA SER A 159 -1.96 12.50 -5.86
C SER A 159 -3.22 13.32 -5.62
N TYR A 160 -4.18 12.84 -4.83
CA TYR A 160 -5.46 13.51 -4.67
C TYR A 160 -5.51 14.47 -3.48
N HIS A 161 -4.88 14.11 -2.36
CA HIS A 161 -4.91 14.98 -1.18
C HIS A 161 -3.81 16.05 -1.25
N LEU A 162 -2.63 15.67 -1.72
CA LEU A 162 -1.49 16.58 -1.76
C LEU A 162 -1.23 17.20 -3.14
N GLY A 163 -1.78 16.64 -4.21
CA GLY A 163 -1.58 17.10 -5.59
C GLY A 163 -0.14 16.89 -6.10
N ILE A 164 0.64 16.01 -5.48
CA ILE A 164 2.01 15.70 -5.88
C ILE A 164 2.01 14.99 -7.24
N ASP A 165 2.94 15.39 -8.13
CA ASP A 165 3.11 14.74 -9.42
C ASP A 165 3.35 13.23 -9.25
N TRP A 166 2.57 12.44 -9.99
CA TRP A 166 2.63 10.98 -9.94
C TRP A 166 4.01 10.40 -10.31
N ARG A 167 4.77 11.11 -11.17
CA ARG A 167 6.14 10.69 -11.56
C ARG A 167 7.07 10.79 -10.36
N ARG A 168 6.99 11.91 -9.63
CA ARG A 168 7.76 12.13 -8.42
C ARG A 168 7.45 11.07 -7.36
N THR A 169 6.15 10.83 -7.14
CA THR A 169 5.66 9.75 -6.27
C THR A 169 6.17 8.38 -6.72
N GLY A 170 6.04 8.07 -8.01
CA GLY A 170 6.45 6.80 -8.59
C GLY A 170 7.95 6.56 -8.46
N HIS A 171 8.78 7.52 -8.84
CA HIS A 171 10.24 7.40 -8.74
C HIS A 171 10.73 7.22 -7.30
N PHE A 172 10.12 7.91 -6.34
CA PHE A 172 10.46 7.74 -4.93
C PHE A 172 10.11 6.35 -4.42
N LEU A 173 8.89 5.89 -4.66
CA LEU A 173 8.44 4.57 -4.23
C LEU A 173 9.20 3.42 -4.91
N ALA A 174 9.61 3.58 -6.18
CA ALA A 174 10.40 2.61 -6.90
C ALA A 174 11.72 2.26 -6.20
N ARG A 175 12.33 3.24 -5.54
CA ARG A 175 13.59 3.07 -4.80
C ARG A 175 13.43 2.35 -3.47
N LEU A 176 12.22 2.37 -2.90
CA LEU A 176 11.94 1.78 -1.60
C LEU A 176 11.48 0.33 -1.69
N PHE A 177 10.74 -0.05 -2.74
CA PHE A 177 10.19 -1.40 -2.84
C PHE A 177 11.27 -2.44 -3.20
N THR A 178 11.50 -3.38 -2.30
CA THR A 178 12.38 -4.56 -2.55
C THR A 178 11.84 -5.48 -3.65
N ASP A 179 10.55 -5.36 -3.95
CA ASP A 179 9.84 -6.10 -5.00
C ASP A 179 9.45 -5.21 -6.18
N TYR A 180 10.22 -4.14 -6.44
CA TYR A 180 9.99 -3.25 -7.56
C TYR A 180 9.99 -4.03 -8.89
N GLU A 181 8.90 -3.88 -9.64
CA GLU A 181 8.70 -4.41 -10.97
C GLU A 181 8.08 -3.30 -11.82
N PRO A 182 8.79 -2.74 -12.81
CA PRO A 182 8.36 -1.51 -13.49
C PRO A 182 6.97 -1.60 -14.12
N GLY A 183 6.64 -2.73 -14.76
CA GLY A 183 5.34 -2.91 -15.39
C GLY A 183 4.18 -2.84 -14.40
N ILE A 184 4.33 -3.47 -13.24
CA ILE A 184 3.33 -3.41 -12.17
C ILE A 184 3.34 -2.02 -11.54
N HIS A 185 4.52 -1.50 -11.22
CA HIS A 185 4.70 -0.28 -10.47
C HIS A 185 4.06 0.91 -11.18
N TYR A 186 4.51 1.24 -12.38
CA TYR A 186 4.00 2.43 -13.09
C TYR A 186 2.55 2.29 -13.53
N SER A 187 2.11 1.09 -13.91
CA SER A 187 0.70 0.86 -14.18
C SER A 187 -0.16 1.15 -12.94
N GLN A 188 0.28 0.71 -11.75
CA GLN A 188 -0.46 0.95 -10.51
C GLN A 188 -0.35 2.40 -10.03
N ILE A 189 0.82 3.03 -10.14
CA ILE A 189 0.96 4.47 -9.84
C ILE A 189 -0.06 5.27 -10.64
N GLN A 190 -0.13 5.07 -11.95
CA GLN A 190 -1.08 5.79 -12.80
C GLN A 190 -2.56 5.47 -12.51
N MET A 191 -2.87 4.19 -12.22
CA MET A 191 -4.22 3.79 -11.82
C MET A 191 -4.66 4.45 -10.51
N GLN A 192 -3.80 4.50 -9.51
CA GLN A 192 -4.12 5.06 -8.21
C GLN A 192 -4.08 6.59 -8.20
N SER A 193 -3.37 7.20 -9.14
CA SER A 193 -3.39 8.65 -9.38
C SER A 193 -4.55 9.10 -10.28
N GLY A 194 -5.36 8.17 -10.82
CA GLY A 194 -6.55 8.47 -11.63
C GLY A 194 -6.29 9.00 -13.03
N ILE A 195 -5.10 8.81 -13.56
CA ILE A 195 -4.67 9.38 -14.84
C ILE A 195 -4.71 8.41 -16.03
N THR A 196 -5.33 7.24 -15.84
CA THR A 196 -5.48 6.23 -16.90
C THR A 196 -6.66 6.48 -17.83
N GLY A 197 -7.65 7.24 -17.39
CA GLY A 197 -8.89 7.50 -18.14
C GLY A 197 -9.87 6.34 -18.28
N ILE A 198 -9.51 5.14 -17.82
CA ILE A 198 -10.31 3.91 -17.99
C ILE A 198 -10.80 3.32 -16.65
N ASN A 199 -10.23 3.73 -15.55
CA ASN A 199 -10.60 3.24 -14.23
C ASN A 199 -11.41 4.29 -13.48
N ALA A 200 -12.40 3.84 -12.70
CA ALA A 200 -13.08 4.73 -11.77
C ALA A 200 -12.06 5.31 -10.77
N VAL A 201 -12.17 6.60 -10.54
CA VAL A 201 -11.36 7.31 -9.54
C VAL A 201 -11.65 6.74 -8.16
N ARG A 202 -10.59 6.37 -7.44
CA ARG A 202 -10.69 5.82 -6.08
C ARG A 202 -9.87 6.68 -5.12
N ILE A 203 -10.57 7.58 -4.45
CA ILE A 203 -9.96 8.39 -3.40
C ILE A 203 -10.10 7.63 -2.08
N TYR A 204 -8.97 7.29 -1.47
CA TYR A 204 -8.96 6.62 -0.18
C TYR A 204 -9.05 7.67 0.93
N ASN A 205 -10.09 7.60 1.74
CA ASN A 205 -10.14 8.39 2.96
C ASN A 205 -9.16 7.80 3.98
N PRO A 206 -8.09 8.51 4.37
CA PRO A 206 -7.03 7.96 5.21
C PRO A 206 -7.52 7.56 6.61
N ILE A 207 -8.45 8.31 7.18
CA ILE A 207 -9.02 8.01 8.50
C ILE A 207 -9.89 6.74 8.45
N LYS A 208 -10.76 6.65 7.43
CA LYS A 208 -11.56 5.44 7.23
C LYS A 208 -10.69 4.22 7.01
N GLN A 209 -9.63 4.32 6.19
CA GLN A 209 -8.69 3.21 5.99
C GLN A 209 -7.97 2.81 7.27
N SER A 210 -7.62 3.80 8.11
CA SER A 210 -7.02 3.58 9.42
C SER A 210 -7.94 2.76 10.32
N MET A 211 -9.19 3.19 10.46
CA MET A 211 -10.19 2.49 11.29
C MET A 211 -10.54 1.09 10.76
N ASP A 212 -10.67 0.92 9.43
CA ASP A 212 -11.04 -0.35 8.81
C ASP A 212 -9.91 -1.40 8.89
N HIS A 213 -8.63 -0.98 8.95
CA HIS A 213 -7.48 -1.87 8.82
C HIS A 213 -6.53 -1.91 10.01
N ASP A 214 -6.68 -1.02 10.96
CA ASP A 214 -5.90 -0.94 12.21
C ASP A 214 -6.75 -0.34 13.34
N SER A 215 -7.99 -0.83 13.54
CA SER A 215 -8.98 -0.24 14.47
C SER A 215 -8.43 0.06 15.86
N GLU A 216 -7.56 -0.80 16.37
CA GLU A 216 -6.91 -0.63 17.66
C GLU A 216 -5.63 0.23 17.59
N GLY A 217 -5.21 0.69 16.41
CA GLY A 217 -4.00 1.50 16.23
C GLY A 217 -2.68 0.78 16.58
N VAL A 218 -2.66 -0.54 16.47
CA VAL A 218 -1.47 -1.35 16.81
C VAL A 218 -0.34 -1.08 15.81
N PHE A 219 -0.68 -1.07 14.52
CA PHE A 219 0.28 -0.78 13.46
C PHE A 219 0.76 0.68 13.52
N ILE A 220 -0.16 1.63 13.76
CA ILE A 220 0.21 3.04 13.93
C ILE A 220 1.20 3.19 15.07
N ARG A 221 0.91 2.71 16.29
CA ARG A 221 1.79 2.85 17.45
C ARG A 221 3.15 2.20 17.26
N ARG A 222 3.22 1.13 16.47
CA ARG A 222 4.49 0.48 16.13
C ARG A 222 5.40 1.36 15.28
N TRP A 223 4.83 2.09 14.32
CA TRP A 223 5.60 2.86 13.33
C TRP A 223 5.63 4.36 13.59
N VAL A 224 4.78 4.85 14.49
CA VAL A 224 4.71 6.25 14.93
C VAL A 224 4.83 6.25 16.46
N PRO A 225 6.07 6.09 17.00
CA PRO A 225 6.29 5.99 18.44
C PRO A 225 5.75 7.20 19.24
N GLU A 226 5.68 8.37 18.60
CA GLU A 226 5.14 9.60 19.16
C GLU A 226 3.68 9.45 19.62
N LEU A 227 2.96 8.49 19.02
CA LEU A 227 1.54 8.19 19.32
C LEU A 227 1.38 6.95 20.22
N GLN A 228 2.46 6.41 20.78
CA GLN A 228 2.46 5.15 21.52
C GLN A 228 1.48 5.14 22.68
N ASN A 229 1.33 6.26 23.37
CA ASN A 229 0.49 6.38 24.57
C ASN A 229 -0.98 6.74 24.27
N LEU A 230 -1.33 6.96 23.00
CA LEU A 230 -2.70 7.30 22.63
C LEU A 230 -3.61 6.07 22.67
N SER A 231 -4.82 6.26 23.17
CA SER A 231 -5.88 5.23 23.07
C SER A 231 -6.33 5.04 21.63
N ALA A 232 -7.05 3.94 21.35
CA ALA A 232 -7.65 3.69 20.04
C ALA A 232 -8.57 4.85 19.57
N MET A 233 -9.18 5.56 20.49
CA MET A 233 -10.04 6.71 20.18
C MET A 233 -9.27 7.87 19.52
N TRP A 234 -8.04 8.13 19.95
CA TRP A 234 -7.28 9.30 19.50
C TRP A 234 -6.15 9.00 18.52
N VAL A 235 -5.70 7.74 18.44
CA VAL A 235 -4.55 7.36 17.64
C VAL A 235 -4.74 7.58 16.13
N HIS A 236 -5.99 7.61 15.66
CA HIS A 236 -6.32 7.83 14.26
C HIS A 236 -6.38 9.30 13.85
N GLU A 237 -6.74 10.19 14.80
CA GLU A 237 -6.92 11.62 14.59
C GLU A 237 -6.43 12.43 15.81
N PRO A 238 -5.13 12.38 16.13
CA PRO A 238 -4.61 13.03 17.35
C PRO A 238 -4.79 14.55 17.37
N ALA A 239 -4.86 15.19 16.21
CA ALA A 239 -5.11 16.62 16.08
C ALA A 239 -6.52 17.07 16.56
N LYS A 240 -7.44 16.12 16.73
CA LYS A 240 -8.77 16.41 17.32
C LYS A 240 -8.80 16.49 18.84
N MET A 241 -7.71 16.09 19.51
CA MET A 241 -7.59 16.28 20.95
C MET A 241 -7.49 17.75 21.29
N ASP A 242 -8.19 18.18 22.35
CA ASP A 242 -7.98 19.52 22.90
C ASP A 242 -6.58 19.62 23.55
N THR A 243 -6.16 20.85 23.86
CA THR A 243 -4.82 21.14 24.39
C THR A 243 -4.57 20.45 25.74
N GLU A 244 -5.61 20.32 26.59
CA GLU A 244 -5.48 19.65 27.87
C GLU A 244 -5.23 18.16 27.72
N MET A 245 -6.01 17.50 26.86
CA MET A 245 -5.82 16.07 26.53
C MET A 245 -4.44 15.81 25.94
N GLN A 246 -3.98 16.65 24.99
CA GLN A 246 -2.66 16.53 24.39
C GLN A 246 -1.54 16.55 25.44
N ARG A 247 -1.63 17.49 26.42
CA ARG A 247 -0.67 17.54 27.51
C ARG A 247 -0.76 16.34 28.44
N ARG A 248 -1.97 15.89 28.75
CA ARG A 248 -2.23 14.75 29.64
C ARG A 248 -1.65 13.45 29.07
N VAL A 249 -1.75 13.23 27.77
CA VAL A 249 -1.23 12.01 27.10
C VAL A 249 0.22 12.16 26.67
N GLY A 250 0.82 13.33 26.82
CA GLY A 250 2.22 13.61 26.44
C GLY A 250 2.44 13.68 24.91
N CYS A 251 1.40 13.98 24.15
CA CYS A 251 1.48 14.13 22.69
C CYS A 251 0.89 15.47 22.26
N VAL A 252 1.73 16.49 22.21
CA VAL A 252 1.35 17.86 21.79
C VAL A 252 1.60 17.99 20.30
N ILE A 253 0.55 18.36 19.56
CA ILE A 253 0.63 18.56 18.10
C ILE A 253 1.57 19.74 17.80
N ASP A 254 2.32 19.63 16.71
CA ASP A 254 3.42 20.50 16.27
C ASP A 254 4.67 20.51 17.17
N GLN A 255 4.65 19.80 18.30
CA GLN A 255 5.83 19.61 19.14
C GLN A 255 6.34 18.16 19.10
N HIS A 256 5.47 17.19 19.25
CA HIS A 256 5.80 15.77 19.29
C HIS A 256 5.39 15.04 18.00
N TYR A 257 4.26 15.43 17.43
CA TYR A 257 3.72 14.89 16.18
C TYR A 257 3.14 16.03 15.35
N PRO A 258 3.36 16.04 14.00
CA PRO A 258 2.93 17.18 13.18
C PRO A 258 1.41 17.33 13.11
N ALA A 259 0.98 18.58 12.94
CA ALA A 259 -0.40 18.84 12.53
C ALA A 259 -0.66 18.25 11.14
N PRO A 260 -1.91 17.86 10.85
CA PRO A 260 -2.27 17.38 9.52
C PRO A 260 -1.95 18.41 8.44
N VAL A 261 -1.19 17.99 7.41
CA VAL A 261 -0.95 18.83 6.24
C VAL A 261 -2.29 19.27 5.62
N SER A 262 -2.42 20.56 5.33
CA SER A 262 -3.65 21.12 4.76
C SER A 262 -3.74 20.73 3.29
N TYR A 263 -4.85 20.12 2.90
CA TYR A 263 -5.20 19.85 1.52
C TYR A 263 -6.42 20.67 1.12
N THR A 264 -6.20 21.80 0.49
CA THR A 264 -7.28 22.70 0.05
C THR A 264 -7.95 22.23 -1.25
N HIS A 265 -7.32 21.29 -1.97
CA HIS A 265 -7.75 20.94 -3.33
C HIS A 265 -8.97 20.02 -3.41
N LEU A 266 -9.33 19.28 -2.36
CA LEU A 266 -10.43 18.31 -2.39
C LEU A 266 -11.76 18.81 -1.84
N ARG A 267 -11.82 19.97 -1.17
CA ARG A 267 -13.11 20.53 -0.73
C ARG A 267 -14.11 20.77 -1.87
N ALA A 268 -13.63 20.89 -3.12
CA ALA A 268 -14.47 21.02 -4.29
C ALA A 268 -15.11 19.68 -4.78
N HIS A 269 -14.58 18.52 -4.35
CA HIS A 269 -15.08 17.21 -4.77
C HIS A 269 -15.88 16.45 -3.71
N GLU A 270 -15.78 16.82 -2.43
CA GLU A 270 -16.56 16.19 -1.34
C GLU A 270 -18.04 16.57 -1.35
N THR A 271 -18.44 17.60 -2.11
CA THR A 271 -19.84 18.06 -2.23
C THR A 271 -20.66 17.31 -3.29
N ARG A 272 -20.10 16.33 -3.98
CA ARG A 272 -20.88 15.46 -4.86
C ARG A 272 -21.04 14.09 -4.21
N SER A 273 -22.04 14.00 -3.30
CA SER A 273 -22.62 12.74 -2.85
C SER A 273 -23.17 11.98 -4.06
N TYR A 274 -22.77 10.72 -4.19
CA TYR A 274 -23.49 9.69 -4.94
C TYR A 274 -23.92 8.60 -3.96
#